data_f1813e21aa1479df7c28fceac70a9aa7
#
_entry.id   f1813e21aa1479df7c28fceac70a9aa7
#
_cell.length_a   1.000
_cell.length_b   1.000
_cell.length_c   1.000
_cell.angle_alpha   90.00
_cell.angle_beta   90.00
_cell.angle_gamma   90.00
#
_symmetry.space_group_name_H-M   'P 1'
#
loop_
_entity.id
_entity.type
_entity.pdbx_description
1 polymer ?
#
loop_
_entity_poly.entity_id
_entity_poly.type
_entity_poly.pdbx_seq_one_letter_code
_entity_poly.pdbx_strand_id
1 'polypeptide(L)'
;MQHVFIIGSRGLPAQYGGFETFVDQLVSHQVSPDIQYHVACLSNDQAYHHFDYKGVDCFTIKAPKLGPARVIAYDMMAINYALKVIKNQGIEKPIFYVLGNTIGAFVAPFARKIHKMGGQFYINPDGLEWKRAKWAKLIQAYLKYSEKIMTRHADLVISDNPGIESYIKEAYPWSKTTYIAYGTDLSPTSLTSQDRKVRELYQKWQTQEKNYYLILGRFVPENNYETAIREFMASSTKRDLVIICNHEGNPYFEELQTRTGFDQDPRVKFVGTVYDQDLLKYIRKEAFAYIHGH
;
A
#
# COMPACT_ATOMS: atom_id res chain seq x y z
N MET A 1 -11.16 -7.91 -25.77
CA MET A 1 -10.42 -7.09 -24.76
C MET A 1 -11.16 -7.15 -23.45
N GLN A 2 -10.50 -7.47 -22.35
CA GLN A 2 -11.06 -7.49 -21.01
C GLN A 2 -10.82 -6.16 -20.32
N HIS A 3 -11.86 -5.49 -19.89
CA HIS A 3 -11.75 -4.21 -19.15
C HIS A 3 -11.75 -4.47 -17.64
N VAL A 4 -10.73 -3.93 -16.95
CA VAL A 4 -10.55 -4.05 -15.49
C VAL A 4 -10.50 -2.66 -14.87
N PHE A 5 -11.47 -2.35 -14.01
CA PHE A 5 -11.59 -1.08 -13.28
C PHE A 5 -11.01 -1.25 -11.89
N ILE A 6 -9.88 -0.60 -11.61
CA ILE A 6 -9.18 -0.64 -10.31
C ILE A 6 -9.60 0.58 -9.48
N ILE A 7 -10.13 0.32 -8.28
CA ILE A 7 -10.67 1.32 -7.37
C ILE A 7 -10.13 1.04 -5.96
N GLY A 8 -9.94 2.09 -5.14
CA GLY A 8 -9.47 1.94 -3.76
C GLY A 8 -8.00 2.32 -3.54
N SER A 9 -7.23 2.57 -4.62
CA SER A 9 -5.94 3.25 -4.53
C SER A 9 -6.13 4.77 -4.67
N ARG A 10 -5.13 5.55 -4.25
CA ARG A 10 -5.15 7.01 -4.48
C ARG A 10 -4.85 7.39 -5.93
N GLY A 11 -4.45 6.42 -6.74
CA GLY A 11 -4.23 6.56 -8.17
C GLY A 11 -2.76 6.51 -8.61
N LEU A 12 -2.55 6.85 -9.88
CA LEU A 12 -1.28 6.81 -10.58
C LEU A 12 -0.82 8.21 -11.01
N PRO A 13 0.51 8.48 -11.12
CA PRO A 13 1.61 7.61 -10.66
C PRO A 13 1.61 7.42 -9.15
N ALA A 14 2.17 6.29 -8.68
CA ALA A 14 2.26 6.01 -7.26
C ALA A 14 3.16 7.03 -6.55
N GLN A 15 2.63 7.71 -5.53
CA GLN A 15 3.41 8.60 -4.67
C GLN A 15 3.77 7.94 -3.35
N TYR A 16 2.80 7.33 -2.68
CA TYR A 16 2.98 6.68 -1.39
C TYR A 16 1.81 5.75 -1.08
N GLY A 17 2.13 4.53 -0.66
CA GLY A 17 1.12 3.54 -0.23
C GLY A 17 1.31 2.18 -0.90
N GLY A 18 0.86 1.13 -0.21
CA GLY A 18 0.97 -0.25 -0.71
C GLY A 18 0.14 -0.48 -1.97
N PHE A 19 -1.10 -0.04 -1.96
CA PHE A 19 -2.00 -0.19 -3.10
C PHE A 19 -1.56 0.62 -4.32
N GLU A 20 -1.10 1.86 -4.11
CA GLU A 20 -0.57 2.70 -5.19
C GLU A 20 0.64 2.05 -5.86
N THR A 21 1.59 1.56 -5.05
CA THR A 21 2.77 0.85 -5.54
C THR A 21 2.39 -0.43 -6.27
N PHE A 22 1.47 -1.21 -5.71
CA PHE A 22 0.96 -2.43 -6.35
C PHE A 22 0.34 -2.13 -7.71
N VAL A 23 -0.56 -1.14 -7.79
CA VAL A 23 -1.25 -0.78 -9.05
C VAL A 23 -0.25 -0.27 -10.08
N ASP A 24 0.71 0.57 -9.68
CA ASP A 24 1.76 1.08 -10.59
C ASP A 24 2.61 -0.06 -11.16
N GLN A 25 3.03 -1.02 -10.31
CA GLN A 25 3.79 -2.19 -10.76
C GLN A 25 2.94 -3.11 -11.64
N LEU A 26 1.68 -3.35 -11.28
CA LEU A 26 0.76 -4.18 -12.07
C LEU A 26 0.62 -3.64 -13.51
N VAL A 27 0.35 -2.34 -13.65
CA VAL A 27 0.14 -1.75 -14.98
C VAL A 27 1.45 -1.56 -15.76
N SER A 28 2.56 -1.33 -15.05
CA SER A 28 3.89 -1.19 -15.68
C SER A 28 4.45 -2.51 -16.24
N HIS A 29 4.00 -3.64 -15.70
CA HIS A 29 4.44 -4.98 -16.10
C HIS A 29 3.33 -5.77 -16.80
N GLN A 30 2.34 -5.08 -17.35
CA GLN A 30 1.28 -5.73 -18.11
C GLN A 30 1.87 -6.43 -19.34
N VAL A 31 1.59 -7.72 -19.46
CA VAL A 31 2.10 -8.55 -20.57
C VAL A 31 1.04 -8.90 -21.62
N SER A 32 -0.24 -8.85 -21.24
CA SER A 32 -1.34 -9.19 -22.14
C SER A 32 -1.94 -7.94 -22.79
N PRO A 33 -1.95 -7.85 -24.13
CA PRO A 33 -2.63 -6.77 -24.84
C PRO A 33 -4.16 -6.88 -24.78
N ASP A 34 -4.69 -8.03 -24.33
CA ASP A 34 -6.13 -8.26 -24.23
C ASP A 34 -6.77 -7.70 -22.97
N ILE A 35 -5.99 -7.06 -22.09
CA ILE A 35 -6.46 -6.41 -20.89
C ILE A 35 -6.32 -4.89 -21.02
N GLN A 36 -7.41 -4.17 -20.75
CA GLN A 36 -7.40 -2.71 -20.60
C GLN A 36 -7.69 -2.35 -19.16
N TYR A 37 -6.71 -1.75 -18.49
CA TYR A 37 -6.89 -1.22 -17.14
C TYR A 37 -7.49 0.20 -17.18
N HIS A 38 -8.39 0.46 -16.22
CA HIS A 38 -8.95 1.76 -15.91
C HIS A 38 -8.73 2.03 -14.43
N VAL A 39 -8.02 3.10 -14.08
CA VAL A 39 -7.62 3.35 -12.70
C VAL A 39 -8.26 4.63 -12.16
N ALA A 40 -9.02 4.51 -11.07
CA ALA A 40 -9.52 5.66 -10.35
C ALA A 40 -8.41 6.38 -9.58
N CYS A 41 -8.32 7.69 -9.73
CA CYS A 41 -7.31 8.54 -9.11
C CYS A 41 -7.98 9.62 -8.24
N LEU A 42 -7.61 9.66 -6.95
CA LEU A 42 -8.12 10.70 -6.04
C LEU A 42 -7.53 12.06 -6.40
N SER A 43 -8.38 13.05 -6.63
CA SER A 43 -7.97 14.43 -6.89
C SER A 43 -8.56 15.39 -5.87
N ASN A 44 -7.86 16.50 -5.62
CA ASN A 44 -8.40 17.62 -4.85
C ASN A 44 -9.00 18.70 -5.76
N ASP A 45 -8.56 18.76 -7.02
CA ASP A 45 -8.82 19.89 -7.91
C ASP A 45 -9.79 19.54 -9.04
N GLN A 46 -9.61 18.37 -9.67
CA GLN A 46 -10.36 17.99 -10.86
C GLN A 46 -11.24 16.76 -10.62
N ALA A 47 -12.45 16.78 -11.17
CA ALA A 47 -13.34 15.62 -11.20
C ALA A 47 -13.53 15.15 -12.64
N TYR A 48 -13.50 13.83 -12.82
CA TYR A 48 -13.82 13.17 -14.10
C TYR A 48 -12.89 13.54 -15.26
N HIS A 49 -11.66 13.96 -14.95
CA HIS A 49 -10.62 14.18 -15.95
C HIS A 49 -9.93 12.85 -16.28
N HIS A 50 -9.81 12.54 -17.58
CA HIS A 50 -9.10 11.36 -18.05
C HIS A 50 -7.68 11.73 -18.49
N PHE A 51 -6.74 10.85 -18.20
CA PHE A 51 -5.36 10.94 -18.68
C PHE A 51 -4.77 9.53 -18.87
N ASP A 52 -3.82 9.44 -19.80
CA ASP A 52 -3.07 8.20 -20.01
C ASP A 52 -1.89 8.13 -19.05
N TYR A 53 -1.68 6.94 -18.49
CA TYR A 53 -0.48 6.60 -17.74
C TYR A 53 0.02 5.21 -18.16
N LYS A 54 1.11 5.17 -18.95
CA LYS A 54 1.70 3.91 -19.44
C LYS A 54 0.68 3.03 -20.19
N GLY A 55 -0.20 3.61 -20.98
CA GLY A 55 -1.24 2.90 -21.71
C GLY A 55 -2.50 2.56 -20.90
N VAL A 56 -2.59 3.07 -19.68
CA VAL A 56 -3.74 2.87 -18.77
C VAL A 56 -4.63 4.11 -18.76
N ASP A 57 -5.93 3.92 -18.92
CA ASP A 57 -6.91 5.00 -18.78
C ASP A 57 -7.13 5.33 -17.29
N CYS A 58 -6.57 6.45 -16.85
CA CYS A 58 -6.75 6.98 -15.52
C CYS A 58 -7.85 8.02 -15.50
N PHE A 59 -8.73 8.03 -14.48
CA PHE A 59 -9.76 9.03 -14.31
C PHE A 59 -9.81 9.58 -12.89
N THR A 60 -9.97 10.89 -12.78
CA THR A 60 -9.92 11.59 -11.49
C THR A 60 -11.28 11.62 -10.81
N ILE A 61 -11.26 11.43 -9.48
CA ILE A 61 -12.43 11.57 -8.61
C ILE A 61 -12.13 12.61 -7.53
N LYS A 62 -12.94 13.67 -7.50
CA LYS A 62 -12.87 14.70 -6.45
C LYS A 62 -13.84 14.34 -5.32
N ALA A 63 -13.34 13.61 -4.33
CA ALA A 63 -14.13 13.25 -3.16
C ALA A 63 -14.14 14.37 -2.11
N PRO A 64 -15.27 14.57 -1.41
CA PRO A 64 -15.39 15.57 -0.36
C PRO A 64 -14.43 15.31 0.80
N LYS A 65 -13.98 16.36 1.48
CA LYS A 65 -13.05 16.26 2.63
C LYS A 65 -13.81 15.87 3.90
N LEU A 66 -14.08 14.58 4.07
CA LEU A 66 -14.87 14.00 5.18
C LEU A 66 -13.98 13.25 6.19
N GLY A 67 -12.74 13.66 6.39
CA GLY A 67 -11.81 12.92 7.25
C GLY A 67 -11.67 11.46 6.83
N PRO A 68 -11.73 10.49 7.74
CA PRO A 68 -11.62 9.06 7.41
C PRO A 68 -12.69 8.54 6.45
N ALA A 69 -13.90 9.13 6.47
CA ALA A 69 -14.99 8.73 5.58
C ALA A 69 -14.77 9.15 4.11
N ARG A 70 -13.74 9.98 3.84
CA ARG A 70 -13.39 10.38 2.47
C ARG A 70 -13.10 9.18 1.57
N VAL A 71 -12.48 8.13 2.10
CA VAL A 71 -12.17 6.92 1.33
C VAL A 71 -13.45 6.23 0.87
N ILE A 72 -14.44 6.10 1.75
CA ILE A 72 -15.74 5.52 1.41
C ILE A 72 -16.43 6.34 0.30
N ALA A 73 -16.48 7.66 0.46
CA ALA A 73 -17.06 8.54 -0.54
C ALA A 73 -16.34 8.44 -1.89
N TYR A 74 -15.00 8.41 -1.86
CA TYR A 74 -14.17 8.26 -3.05
C TYR A 74 -14.48 6.97 -3.80
N ASP A 75 -14.45 5.83 -3.14
CA ASP A 75 -14.68 4.52 -3.75
C ASP A 75 -16.09 4.43 -4.36
N MET A 76 -17.11 4.90 -3.64
CA MET A 76 -18.49 4.92 -4.14
C MET A 76 -18.64 5.80 -5.38
N MET A 77 -18.02 7.01 -5.37
CA MET A 77 -18.04 7.91 -6.51
C MET A 77 -17.29 7.32 -7.70
N ALA A 78 -16.16 6.65 -7.46
CA ALA A 78 -15.36 5.99 -8.49
C ALA A 78 -16.14 4.85 -9.16
N ILE A 79 -16.80 3.98 -8.38
CA ILE A 79 -17.64 2.91 -8.92
C ILE A 79 -18.79 3.50 -9.74
N ASN A 80 -19.49 4.51 -9.22
CA ASN A 80 -20.57 5.16 -9.96
C ASN A 80 -20.12 5.77 -11.28
N TYR A 81 -18.94 6.40 -11.29
CA TYR A 81 -18.39 6.98 -12.51
C TYR A 81 -17.97 5.88 -13.51
N ALA A 82 -17.28 4.86 -13.05
CA ALA A 82 -16.92 3.70 -13.88
C ALA A 82 -18.16 3.04 -14.54
N LEU A 83 -19.24 2.87 -13.79
CA LEU A 83 -20.49 2.36 -14.35
C LEU A 83 -21.08 3.24 -15.46
N LYS A 84 -20.91 4.57 -15.38
CA LYS A 84 -21.31 5.51 -16.46
C LYS A 84 -20.41 5.35 -17.68
N VAL A 85 -19.09 5.28 -17.48
CA VAL A 85 -18.12 5.08 -18.56
C VAL A 85 -18.41 3.78 -19.31
N ILE A 86 -18.63 2.67 -18.59
CA ILE A 86 -18.97 1.36 -19.14
C ILE A 86 -20.23 1.44 -20.01
N LYS A 87 -21.29 2.06 -19.49
CA LYS A 87 -22.55 2.23 -20.23
C LYS A 87 -22.36 3.07 -21.51
N ASN A 88 -21.60 4.16 -21.42
CA ASN A 88 -21.39 5.07 -22.56
C ASN A 88 -20.51 4.47 -23.65
N GLN A 89 -19.55 3.64 -23.27
CA GLN A 89 -18.62 2.99 -24.19
C GLN A 89 -19.08 1.61 -24.67
N GLY A 90 -20.19 1.10 -24.15
CA GLY A 90 -20.71 -0.24 -24.50
C GLY A 90 -19.78 -1.38 -24.03
N ILE A 91 -19.05 -1.19 -22.92
CA ILE A 91 -18.16 -2.20 -22.39
C ILE A 91 -18.96 -3.36 -21.83
N GLU A 92 -18.69 -4.57 -22.31
CA GLU A 92 -19.31 -5.80 -21.84
C GLU A 92 -18.44 -6.53 -20.83
N LYS A 93 -19.09 -7.20 -19.87
CA LYS A 93 -18.45 -8.07 -18.86
C LYS A 93 -17.24 -7.43 -18.15
N PRO A 94 -17.36 -6.19 -17.62
CA PRO A 94 -16.26 -5.53 -16.94
C PRO A 94 -15.90 -6.27 -15.65
N ILE A 95 -14.61 -6.19 -15.24
CA ILE A 95 -14.16 -6.59 -13.92
C ILE A 95 -13.94 -5.33 -13.08
N PHE A 96 -14.57 -5.26 -11.91
CA PHE A 96 -14.26 -4.28 -10.89
C PHE A 96 -13.32 -4.90 -9.88
N TYR A 97 -12.13 -4.38 -9.73
CA TYR A 97 -11.16 -4.80 -8.73
C TYR A 97 -11.01 -3.71 -7.67
N VAL A 98 -11.65 -3.93 -6.52
CA VAL A 98 -11.70 -2.96 -5.42
C VAL A 98 -10.67 -3.32 -4.37
N LEU A 99 -9.80 -2.37 -4.07
CA LEU A 99 -8.71 -2.48 -3.11
C LEU A 99 -9.17 -1.94 -1.75
N GLY A 100 -9.21 -2.82 -0.75
CA GLY A 100 -9.72 -2.53 0.58
C GLY A 100 -11.19 -2.92 0.80
N ASN A 101 -11.62 -2.83 2.05
CA ASN A 101 -12.93 -3.32 2.51
C ASN A 101 -13.81 -2.21 3.11
N THR A 102 -13.68 -0.95 2.67
CA THR A 102 -14.29 0.19 3.36
C THR A 102 -15.77 0.43 3.02
N ILE A 103 -16.25 -0.04 1.86
CA ILE A 103 -17.58 0.30 1.33
C ILE A 103 -18.66 -0.77 1.57
N GLY A 104 -18.43 -1.74 2.45
CA GLY A 104 -19.33 -2.89 2.63
C GLY A 104 -20.79 -2.52 2.94
N ALA A 105 -21.03 -1.48 3.73
CA ALA A 105 -22.37 -1.01 4.03
C ALA A 105 -23.15 -0.56 2.78
N PHE A 106 -22.44 -0.22 1.68
CA PHE A 106 -23.02 0.36 0.47
C PHE A 106 -22.78 -0.51 -0.78
N VAL A 107 -22.07 -1.64 -0.67
CA VAL A 107 -21.59 -2.42 -1.83
C VAL A 107 -22.72 -3.14 -2.57
N ALA A 108 -23.78 -3.60 -1.88
CA ALA A 108 -24.80 -4.45 -2.45
C ALA A 108 -25.47 -3.89 -3.73
N PRO A 109 -25.89 -2.61 -3.81
CA PRO A 109 -26.45 -2.06 -5.03
C PRO A 109 -25.42 -1.94 -6.16
N PHE A 110 -24.13 -1.75 -5.86
CA PHE A 110 -23.06 -1.71 -6.86
C PHE A 110 -22.82 -3.10 -7.44
N ALA A 111 -22.64 -4.12 -6.60
CA ALA A 111 -22.45 -5.49 -7.04
C ALA A 111 -23.61 -5.95 -7.94
N ARG A 112 -24.87 -5.66 -7.56
CA ARG A 112 -26.02 -5.98 -8.40
C ARG A 112 -25.98 -5.29 -9.77
N LYS A 113 -25.55 -4.01 -9.84
CA LYS A 113 -25.43 -3.30 -11.12
C LYS A 113 -24.33 -3.91 -12.00
N ILE A 114 -23.20 -4.25 -11.40
CA ILE A 114 -22.07 -4.90 -12.08
C ILE A 114 -22.50 -6.26 -12.64
N HIS A 115 -23.15 -7.09 -11.84
CA HIS A 115 -23.64 -8.41 -12.27
C HIS A 115 -24.69 -8.30 -13.37
N LYS A 116 -25.60 -7.32 -13.33
CA LYS A 116 -26.59 -7.08 -14.40
C LYS A 116 -25.95 -6.75 -15.75
N MET A 117 -24.72 -6.26 -15.76
CA MET A 117 -23.94 -5.99 -16.97
C MET A 117 -23.10 -7.19 -17.40
N GLY A 118 -23.27 -8.35 -16.74
CA GLY A 118 -22.43 -9.54 -16.95
C GLY A 118 -21.01 -9.39 -16.38
N GLY A 119 -20.76 -8.33 -15.62
CA GLY A 119 -19.46 -8.05 -15.02
C GLY A 119 -19.19 -8.85 -13.75
N GLN A 120 -17.97 -8.74 -13.23
CA GLN A 120 -17.50 -9.40 -12.01
C GLN A 120 -16.98 -8.37 -11.00
N PHE A 121 -17.17 -8.68 -9.73
CA PHE A 121 -16.74 -7.84 -8.61
C PHE A 121 -15.69 -8.58 -7.78
N TYR A 122 -14.43 -8.15 -7.91
CA TYR A 122 -13.28 -8.69 -7.17
C TYR A 122 -12.86 -7.72 -6.08
N ILE A 123 -12.35 -8.24 -4.98
CA ILE A 123 -11.81 -7.44 -3.89
C ILE A 123 -10.42 -7.90 -3.48
N ASN A 124 -9.60 -6.96 -3.03
CA ASN A 124 -8.42 -7.23 -2.23
C ASN A 124 -8.68 -6.76 -0.80
N PRO A 125 -8.70 -7.65 0.19
CA PRO A 125 -9.08 -7.29 1.55
C PRO A 125 -8.03 -6.44 2.28
N ASP A 126 -6.85 -6.19 1.68
CA ASP A 126 -5.68 -5.67 2.40
C ASP A 126 -5.26 -6.63 3.53
N GLY A 127 -4.89 -6.13 4.68
CA GLY A 127 -4.68 -6.93 5.88
C GLY A 127 -5.91 -6.92 6.81
N LEU A 128 -5.68 -7.18 8.07
CA LEU A 128 -6.69 -7.13 9.13
C LEU A 128 -6.87 -5.67 9.60
N GLU A 129 -7.33 -4.77 8.72
CA GLU A 129 -7.41 -3.33 9.00
C GLU A 129 -8.25 -3.03 10.25
N TRP A 130 -9.28 -3.85 10.52
CA TRP A 130 -10.10 -3.73 11.72
C TRP A 130 -9.38 -4.06 13.03
N LYS A 131 -8.21 -4.74 12.99
CA LYS A 131 -7.38 -5.02 14.18
C LYS A 131 -6.43 -3.88 14.53
N ARG A 132 -6.25 -2.90 13.65
CA ARG A 132 -5.25 -1.85 13.85
C ARG A 132 -5.61 -0.94 15.02
N ALA A 133 -4.65 -0.73 15.91
CA ALA A 133 -4.81 0.07 17.13
C ALA A 133 -5.14 1.54 16.87
N LYS A 134 -4.81 2.07 15.69
CA LYS A 134 -5.14 3.46 15.30
C LYS A 134 -6.64 3.74 15.23
N TRP A 135 -7.49 2.69 15.15
CA TRP A 135 -8.93 2.85 15.01
C TRP A 135 -9.67 2.73 16.34
N ALA A 136 -10.59 3.66 16.61
CA ALA A 136 -11.52 3.52 17.72
C ALA A 136 -12.40 2.26 17.54
N LYS A 137 -12.85 1.66 18.66
CA LYS A 137 -13.61 0.40 18.68
C LYS A 137 -14.83 0.38 17.73
N LEU A 138 -15.55 1.50 17.63
CA LEU A 138 -16.69 1.61 16.71
C LEU A 138 -16.25 1.51 15.22
N ILE A 139 -15.11 2.13 14.88
CA ILE A 139 -14.56 2.04 13.52
C ILE A 139 -14.05 0.62 13.24
N GLN A 140 -13.41 -0.02 14.21
CA GLN A 140 -13.01 -1.43 14.11
C GLN A 140 -14.22 -2.35 13.84
N ALA A 141 -15.31 -2.16 14.59
CA ALA A 141 -16.54 -2.91 14.39
C ALA A 141 -17.15 -2.67 13.01
N TYR A 142 -17.16 -1.42 12.54
CA TYR A 142 -17.61 -1.07 11.20
C TYR A 142 -16.74 -1.75 10.12
N LEU A 143 -15.42 -1.68 10.24
CA LEU A 143 -14.50 -2.29 9.26
C LEU A 143 -14.67 -3.81 9.21
N LYS A 144 -14.85 -4.47 10.36
CA LYS A 144 -15.13 -5.91 10.44
C LYS A 144 -16.47 -6.27 9.78
N TYR A 145 -17.51 -5.48 10.03
CA TYR A 145 -18.80 -5.63 9.37
C TYR A 145 -18.70 -5.42 7.86
N SER A 146 -17.98 -4.36 7.45
CA SER A 146 -17.77 -4.02 6.05
C SER A 146 -17.03 -5.13 5.30
N GLU A 147 -15.95 -5.69 5.87
CA GLU A 147 -15.23 -6.84 5.35
C GLU A 147 -16.19 -8.04 5.09
N LYS A 148 -17.01 -8.38 6.09
CA LYS A 148 -18.00 -9.46 5.97
C LYS A 148 -18.96 -9.25 4.80
N ILE A 149 -19.46 -8.03 4.60
CA ILE A 149 -20.40 -7.72 3.53
C ILE A 149 -19.70 -7.68 2.18
N MET A 150 -18.51 -7.11 2.11
CA MET A 150 -17.71 -7.10 0.88
C MET A 150 -17.42 -8.51 0.39
N THR A 151 -16.94 -9.40 1.28
CA THR A 151 -16.66 -10.81 0.93
C THR A 151 -17.93 -11.57 0.49
N ARG A 152 -19.11 -11.18 0.98
CA ARG A 152 -20.38 -11.81 0.61
C ARG A 152 -20.83 -11.44 -0.80
N HIS A 153 -20.44 -10.26 -1.28
CA HIS A 153 -20.83 -9.75 -2.59
C HIS A 153 -19.75 -9.93 -3.65
N ALA A 154 -18.53 -10.28 -3.25
CA ALA A 154 -17.43 -10.49 -4.17
C ALA A 154 -17.58 -11.84 -4.91
N ASP A 155 -17.29 -11.82 -6.20
CA ASP A 155 -17.15 -13.04 -7.01
C ASP A 155 -15.81 -13.72 -6.76
N LEU A 156 -14.77 -12.94 -6.37
CA LEU A 156 -13.47 -13.42 -6.00
C LEU A 156 -12.80 -12.47 -4.98
N VAL A 157 -12.22 -13.05 -3.95
CA VAL A 157 -11.34 -12.36 -2.99
C VAL A 157 -9.89 -12.70 -3.34
N ILE A 158 -9.09 -11.70 -3.68
CA ILE A 158 -7.68 -11.85 -4.03
C ILE A 158 -6.84 -11.37 -2.85
N SER A 159 -6.26 -12.30 -2.10
CA SER A 159 -5.38 -12.00 -0.97
C SER A 159 -3.93 -11.92 -1.43
N ASP A 160 -3.17 -10.98 -0.93
CA ASP A 160 -1.74 -10.79 -1.23
C ASP A 160 -0.81 -11.62 -0.34
N ASN A 161 -1.38 -12.25 0.70
CA ASN A 161 -0.68 -12.99 1.73
C ASN A 161 -1.40 -14.31 2.05
N PRO A 162 -0.69 -15.45 2.17
CA PRO A 162 -1.31 -16.74 2.50
C PRO A 162 -2.05 -16.74 3.84
N GLY A 163 -1.55 -15.99 4.84
CA GLY A 163 -2.21 -15.86 6.13
C GLY A 163 -3.56 -15.14 6.04
N ILE A 164 -3.65 -14.12 5.19
CA ILE A 164 -4.91 -13.42 4.91
C ILE A 164 -5.88 -14.35 4.15
N GLU A 165 -5.40 -15.10 3.18
CA GLU A 165 -6.23 -16.07 2.48
C GLU A 165 -6.81 -17.13 3.43
N SER A 166 -5.98 -17.69 4.31
CA SER A 166 -6.41 -18.68 5.32
C SER A 166 -7.45 -18.08 6.26
N TYR A 167 -7.21 -16.85 6.73
CA TYR A 167 -8.17 -16.13 7.56
C TYR A 167 -9.52 -15.91 6.84
N ILE A 168 -9.50 -15.49 5.56
CA ILE A 168 -10.72 -15.27 4.77
C ILE A 168 -11.49 -16.59 4.59
N LYS A 169 -10.81 -17.70 4.29
CA LYS A 169 -11.41 -19.03 4.18
C LYS A 169 -12.11 -19.47 5.47
N GLU A 170 -11.47 -19.24 6.60
CA GLU A 170 -12.00 -19.59 7.91
C GLU A 170 -13.16 -18.69 8.34
N ALA A 171 -12.97 -17.37 8.26
CA ALA A 171 -13.95 -16.39 8.73
C ALA A 171 -15.19 -16.26 7.80
N TYR A 172 -15.01 -16.52 6.50
CA TYR A 172 -16.03 -16.33 5.46
C TYR A 172 -16.10 -17.50 4.48
N PRO A 173 -16.59 -18.70 4.91
CA PRO A 173 -16.56 -19.92 4.10
C PRO A 173 -17.36 -19.84 2.78
N TRP A 174 -18.20 -18.84 2.63
CA TRP A 174 -18.93 -18.57 1.37
C TRP A 174 -18.11 -17.92 0.29
N SER A 175 -16.90 -17.37 0.62
CA SER A 175 -16.08 -16.61 -0.30
C SER A 175 -15.27 -17.52 -1.20
N LYS A 176 -15.28 -17.24 -2.50
CA LYS A 176 -14.24 -17.76 -3.40
C LYS A 176 -13.00 -16.92 -3.18
N THR A 177 -11.86 -17.54 -2.92
CA THR A 177 -10.62 -16.84 -2.64
C THR A 177 -9.45 -17.43 -3.38
N THR A 178 -8.47 -16.60 -3.69
CA THR A 178 -7.18 -16.97 -4.24
C THR A 178 -6.09 -16.13 -3.63
N TYR A 179 -4.88 -16.67 -3.60
CA TYR A 179 -3.68 -15.96 -3.18
C TYR A 179 -2.86 -15.56 -4.39
N ILE A 180 -2.55 -14.26 -4.50
CA ILE A 180 -1.64 -13.71 -5.50
C ILE A 180 -0.74 -12.72 -4.77
N ALA A 181 0.52 -13.12 -4.52
CA ALA A 181 1.49 -12.25 -3.86
C ALA A 181 1.80 -11.00 -4.71
N TYR A 182 2.04 -9.90 -4.04
CA TYR A 182 2.69 -8.78 -4.71
C TYR A 182 4.10 -9.19 -5.14
N GLY A 183 4.45 -8.85 -6.37
CA GLY A 183 5.80 -9.04 -6.87
C GLY A 183 6.80 -8.06 -6.25
N THR A 184 8.07 -8.33 -6.46
CA THR A 184 9.15 -7.39 -6.15
C THR A 184 10.11 -7.30 -7.32
N ASP A 185 10.69 -6.11 -7.51
CA ASP A 185 11.74 -5.92 -8.50
C ASP A 185 13.07 -6.42 -7.93
N LEU A 186 13.53 -7.55 -8.46
CA LEU A 186 14.81 -8.18 -8.10
C LEU A 186 15.98 -7.70 -8.98
N SER A 187 15.76 -6.75 -9.88
CA SER A 187 16.86 -6.23 -10.69
C SER A 187 17.92 -5.61 -9.78
N PRO A 188 19.21 -5.90 -10.04
CA PRO A 188 20.29 -5.33 -9.25
C PRO A 188 20.32 -3.81 -9.42
N THR A 189 20.85 -3.12 -8.42
CA THR A 189 21.16 -1.69 -8.54
C THR A 189 22.27 -1.49 -9.56
N SER A 190 22.18 -0.40 -10.33
CA SER A 190 23.25 0.05 -11.23
C SER A 190 24.36 0.80 -10.48
N LEU A 191 24.14 1.18 -9.21
CA LEU A 191 25.05 1.99 -8.43
C LEU A 191 26.20 1.19 -7.86
N THR A 192 27.31 1.91 -7.68
CA THR A 192 28.54 1.44 -7.07
C THR A 192 28.99 2.39 -5.96
N SER A 193 29.97 2.00 -5.17
CA SER A 193 30.59 2.87 -4.14
C SER A 193 31.26 4.13 -4.71
N GLN A 194 31.55 4.15 -6.02
CA GLN A 194 32.15 5.30 -6.70
C GLN A 194 31.14 6.37 -7.10
N ASP A 195 29.86 6.05 -7.06
CA ASP A 195 28.81 7.00 -7.44
C ASP A 195 28.73 8.16 -6.42
N ARG A 196 28.66 9.37 -6.94
CA ARG A 196 28.64 10.58 -6.11
C ARG A 196 27.50 10.56 -5.09
N LYS A 197 26.28 10.16 -5.52
CA LYS A 197 25.12 10.12 -4.64
C LYS A 197 25.25 9.09 -3.51
N VAL A 198 25.99 8.00 -3.75
CA VAL A 198 26.28 6.98 -2.73
C VAL A 198 27.25 7.53 -1.69
N ARG A 199 28.34 8.15 -2.15
CA ARG A 199 29.34 8.75 -1.24
C ARG A 199 28.74 9.86 -0.38
N GLU A 200 27.98 10.77 -0.98
CA GLU A 200 27.30 11.86 -0.26
C GLU A 200 26.32 11.32 0.78
N LEU A 201 25.60 10.23 0.47
CA LEU A 201 24.68 9.57 1.39
C LEU A 201 25.41 9.04 2.63
N TYR A 202 26.44 8.22 2.44
CA TYR A 202 27.18 7.62 3.56
C TYR A 202 27.93 8.66 4.37
N GLN A 203 28.44 9.70 3.74
CA GLN A 203 29.04 10.85 4.44
C GLN A 203 28.01 11.57 5.31
N LYS A 204 26.82 11.85 4.77
CA LYS A 204 25.71 12.47 5.52
C LYS A 204 25.28 11.61 6.70
N TRP A 205 25.21 10.29 6.51
CA TRP A 205 24.78 9.34 7.54
C TRP A 205 25.89 8.97 8.54
N GLN A 206 27.11 9.37 8.27
CA GLN A 206 28.30 9.02 9.08
C GLN A 206 28.40 7.52 9.33
N THR A 207 28.18 6.72 8.29
CA THR A 207 28.30 5.25 8.29
C THR A 207 28.99 4.79 7.00
N GLN A 208 29.14 3.48 6.82
CA GLN A 208 29.75 2.90 5.63
C GLN A 208 29.12 1.57 5.26
N GLU A 209 29.37 1.12 4.05
CA GLU A 209 28.93 -0.17 3.52
C GLU A 209 29.27 -1.32 4.48
N LYS A 210 28.34 -2.27 4.59
CA LYS A 210 28.45 -3.45 5.47
C LYS A 210 28.57 -3.16 6.97
N ASN A 211 28.53 -1.90 7.38
CA ASN A 211 28.68 -1.49 8.78
C ASN A 211 27.38 -1.04 9.44
N TYR A 212 26.23 -1.39 8.90
CA TYR A 212 24.95 -1.04 9.51
C TYR A 212 23.89 -2.12 9.37
N TYR A 213 23.04 -2.19 10.38
CA TYR A 213 21.71 -2.83 10.31
C TYR A 213 20.73 -1.83 9.73
N LEU A 214 19.79 -2.29 8.91
CA LEU A 214 18.82 -1.43 8.24
C LEU A 214 17.40 -1.73 8.73
N ILE A 215 16.68 -0.69 9.13
CA ILE A 215 15.22 -0.70 9.24
C ILE A 215 14.66 0.25 8.18
N LEU A 216 13.72 -0.21 7.38
CA LEU A 216 13.05 0.59 6.36
C LEU A 216 11.54 0.34 6.39
N GLY A 217 10.75 1.36 6.67
CA GLY A 217 9.31 1.18 6.72
C GLY A 217 8.54 2.42 7.19
N ARG A 218 7.23 2.26 7.32
CA ARG A 218 6.36 3.30 7.89
C ARG A 218 6.69 3.47 9.37
N PHE A 219 6.78 4.72 9.80
CA PHE A 219 7.06 5.03 11.19
C PHE A 219 5.78 4.98 12.02
N VAL A 220 5.42 3.77 12.45
CA VAL A 220 4.21 3.46 13.23
C VAL A 220 4.54 2.41 14.31
N PRO A 221 3.85 2.44 15.47
CA PRO A 221 4.12 1.50 16.58
C PRO A 221 4.03 0.03 16.17
N GLU A 222 3.13 -0.32 15.25
CA GLU A 222 2.93 -1.68 14.76
C GLU A 222 4.18 -2.29 14.10
N ASN A 223 5.14 -1.46 13.69
CA ASN A 223 6.42 -1.92 13.13
C ASN A 223 7.49 -2.16 14.21
N ASN A 224 7.12 -2.15 15.50
CA ASN A 224 7.96 -2.52 16.65
C ASN A 224 9.32 -1.81 16.74
N TYR A 225 9.36 -0.52 16.37
CA TYR A 225 10.57 0.29 16.45
C TYR A 225 11.18 0.32 17.85
N GLU A 226 10.33 0.41 18.88
CA GLU A 226 10.79 0.43 20.28
C GLU A 226 11.57 -0.83 20.63
N THR A 227 11.03 -2.00 20.33
CA THR A 227 11.71 -3.28 20.57
C THR A 227 13.03 -3.37 19.79
N ALA A 228 13.00 -3.05 18.51
CA ALA A 228 14.19 -3.14 17.66
C ALA A 228 15.32 -2.22 18.15
N ILE A 229 14.99 -1.00 18.58
CA ILE A 229 15.97 -0.04 19.10
C ILE A 229 16.52 -0.49 20.44
N ARG A 230 15.67 -0.93 21.39
CA ARG A 230 16.11 -1.40 22.71
C ARG A 230 17.05 -2.58 22.60
N GLU A 231 16.68 -3.60 21.81
CA GLU A 231 17.51 -4.79 21.60
C GLU A 231 18.82 -4.45 20.89
N PHE A 232 18.78 -3.53 19.91
CA PHE A 232 20.00 -3.06 19.27
C PHE A 232 20.91 -2.35 20.25
N MET A 233 20.41 -1.40 21.06
CA MET A 233 21.21 -0.67 22.06
C MET A 233 21.80 -1.59 23.12
N ALA A 234 21.07 -2.63 23.53
CA ALA A 234 21.53 -3.64 24.47
C ALA A 234 22.63 -4.55 23.87
N SER A 235 22.76 -4.59 22.54
CA SER A 235 23.75 -5.45 21.88
C SER A 235 25.17 -4.91 21.96
N SER A 236 26.16 -5.79 21.92
CA SER A 236 27.59 -5.44 21.88
C SER A 236 28.11 -5.06 20.48
N THR A 237 27.22 -4.98 19.47
CA THR A 237 27.62 -4.65 18.11
C THR A 237 28.31 -3.27 18.01
N LYS A 238 29.28 -3.16 17.12
CA LYS A 238 29.92 -1.89 16.80
C LYS A 238 29.37 -1.22 15.54
N ARG A 239 28.39 -1.89 14.89
CA ARG A 239 27.74 -1.37 13.70
C ARG A 239 26.66 -0.36 14.06
N ASP A 240 26.27 0.44 13.09
CA ASP A 240 25.17 1.39 13.22
C ASP A 240 23.80 0.71 13.03
N LEU A 241 22.74 1.34 13.52
CA LEU A 241 21.35 1.08 13.17
C LEU A 241 20.83 2.22 12.32
N VAL A 242 20.72 2.02 11.03
CA VAL A 242 20.17 3.01 10.10
C VAL A 242 18.68 2.79 9.95
N ILE A 243 17.89 3.82 10.26
CA ILE A 243 16.45 3.80 10.23
C ILE A 243 15.95 4.77 9.15
N ILE A 244 15.42 4.20 8.06
CA ILE A 244 14.82 4.98 6.96
C ILE A 244 13.31 5.00 7.15
N CYS A 245 12.77 6.14 7.56
CA CYS A 245 11.34 6.35 7.78
C CYS A 245 10.99 7.84 7.76
N ASN A 246 9.69 8.14 7.61
CA ASN A 246 9.20 9.51 7.77
C ASN A 246 8.90 9.78 9.26
N HIS A 247 9.90 10.22 10.01
CA HIS A 247 9.80 10.49 11.45
C HIS A 247 9.59 11.97 11.77
N GLU A 248 9.96 12.89 10.88
CA GLU A 248 9.86 14.33 11.11
C GLU A 248 8.42 14.77 11.35
N GLY A 249 8.21 15.48 12.47
CA GLY A 249 6.88 15.94 12.88
C GLY A 249 5.90 14.84 13.30
N ASN A 250 6.36 13.61 13.48
CA ASN A 250 5.53 12.51 13.97
C ASN A 250 5.59 12.45 15.51
N PRO A 251 4.46 12.59 16.22
CA PRO A 251 4.43 12.55 17.69
C PRO A 251 5.04 11.26 18.28
N TYR A 252 4.95 10.15 17.58
CA TYR A 252 5.55 8.88 17.99
C TYR A 252 7.08 8.96 18.10
N PHE A 253 7.74 9.90 17.41
CA PHE A 253 9.20 10.05 17.48
C PHE A 253 9.63 10.54 18.88
N GLU A 254 8.98 11.57 19.41
CA GLU A 254 9.26 12.11 20.75
C GLU A 254 8.93 11.09 21.84
N GLU A 255 7.81 10.36 21.67
CA GLU A 255 7.43 9.28 22.58
C GLU A 255 8.49 8.17 22.58
N LEU A 256 8.95 7.74 21.40
CA LEU A 256 9.96 6.70 21.24
C LEU A 256 11.30 7.14 21.83
N GLN A 257 11.71 8.38 21.60
CA GLN A 257 12.94 8.96 22.18
C GLN A 257 12.87 8.94 23.72
N THR A 258 11.75 9.39 24.29
CA THR A 258 11.54 9.39 25.75
C THR A 258 11.59 7.99 26.34
N ARG A 259 11.02 7.00 25.65
CA ARG A 259 10.96 5.62 26.13
C ARG A 259 12.27 4.87 26.02
N THR A 260 13.06 5.13 24.99
CA THR A 260 14.26 4.34 24.68
C THR A 260 15.57 5.06 25.00
N GLY A 261 15.59 6.40 24.97
CA GLY A 261 16.83 7.18 25.08
C GLY A 261 17.78 6.97 23.91
N PHE A 262 17.27 6.64 22.72
CA PHE A 262 18.10 6.30 21.55
C PHE A 262 19.03 7.42 21.11
N ASP A 263 18.71 8.65 21.40
CA ASP A 263 19.53 9.85 21.13
C ASP A 263 20.85 9.86 21.92
N GLN A 264 20.97 9.06 22.98
CA GLN A 264 22.19 8.86 23.74
C GLN A 264 23.13 7.82 23.10
N ASP A 265 22.67 7.06 22.12
CA ASP A 265 23.49 6.07 21.42
C ASP A 265 23.81 6.54 20.00
N PRO A 266 25.05 6.96 19.72
CA PRO A 266 25.43 7.50 18.42
C PRO A 266 25.34 6.50 17.26
N ARG A 267 25.19 5.22 17.58
CA ARG A 267 24.99 4.16 16.58
C ARG A 267 23.57 4.17 16.01
N VAL A 268 22.56 4.73 16.71
CA VAL A 268 21.16 4.78 16.23
C VAL A 268 20.99 6.03 15.36
N LYS A 269 20.67 5.84 14.10
CA LYS A 269 20.62 6.90 13.08
C LYS A 269 19.29 6.95 12.35
N PHE A 270 18.46 7.92 12.69
CA PHE A 270 17.27 8.27 11.92
C PHE A 270 17.67 9.17 10.75
N VAL A 271 17.54 8.67 9.53
CA VAL A 271 18.13 9.33 8.35
C VAL A 271 17.09 9.94 7.40
N GLY A 272 15.81 9.94 7.80
CA GLY A 272 14.71 10.44 6.98
C GLY A 272 14.25 9.44 5.93
N THR A 273 13.72 9.94 4.81
CA THR A 273 13.18 9.13 3.71
C THR A 273 14.15 9.11 2.52
N VAL A 274 14.14 7.99 1.81
CA VAL A 274 14.85 7.82 0.53
C VAL A 274 13.85 7.34 -0.50
N TYR A 275 13.61 8.11 -1.55
CA TYR A 275 12.65 7.80 -2.61
C TYR A 275 13.31 7.26 -3.89
N ASP A 276 14.61 7.51 -4.10
CA ASP A 276 15.38 6.95 -5.22
C ASP A 276 15.45 5.42 -5.08
N GLN A 277 14.73 4.70 -5.94
CA GLN A 277 14.60 3.25 -5.86
C GLN A 277 15.93 2.52 -6.10
N ASP A 278 16.77 3.04 -6.99
CA ASP A 278 18.08 2.44 -7.27
C ASP A 278 19.03 2.62 -6.07
N LEU A 279 18.96 3.78 -5.43
CA LEU A 279 19.69 4.04 -4.19
C LEU A 279 19.16 3.16 -3.03
N LEU A 280 17.85 2.95 -2.92
CA LEU A 280 17.27 2.04 -1.92
C LEU A 280 17.71 0.59 -2.14
N LYS A 281 17.79 0.13 -3.40
CA LYS A 281 18.35 -1.19 -3.74
C LYS A 281 19.81 -1.29 -3.28
N TYR A 282 20.60 -0.25 -3.54
CA TYR A 282 22.00 -0.19 -3.10
C TYR A 282 22.11 -0.25 -1.56
N ILE A 283 21.38 0.57 -0.84
CA ILE A 283 21.35 0.60 0.62
C ILE A 283 20.98 -0.77 1.21
N ARG A 284 19.95 -1.44 0.65
CA ARG A 284 19.55 -2.78 1.09
C ARG A 284 20.65 -3.81 0.83
N LYS A 285 21.28 -3.77 -0.34
CA LYS A 285 22.38 -4.68 -0.73
C LYS A 285 23.59 -4.52 0.18
N GLU A 286 23.91 -3.27 0.56
CA GLU A 286 25.09 -2.95 1.34
C GLU A 286 24.83 -2.90 2.86
N ALA A 287 23.61 -3.15 3.31
CA ALA A 287 23.33 -3.39 4.73
C ALA A 287 24.01 -4.70 5.21
N PHE A 288 24.50 -4.70 6.45
CA PHE A 288 24.97 -5.93 7.10
C PHE A 288 23.81 -6.92 7.26
N ALA A 289 22.67 -6.42 7.76
CA ALA A 289 21.43 -7.17 7.85
C ALA A 289 20.23 -6.21 7.82
N TYR A 290 19.08 -6.73 7.40
CA TYR A 290 17.79 -6.03 7.44
C TYR A 290 16.99 -6.50 8.65
N ILE A 291 16.52 -5.57 9.47
CA ILE A 291 15.67 -5.84 10.62
C ILE A 291 14.24 -5.46 10.25
N HIS A 292 13.35 -6.43 10.39
CA HIS A 292 11.93 -6.25 10.12
C HIS A 292 11.13 -6.60 11.38
N GLY A 293 10.48 -5.60 11.97
CA GLY A 293 9.77 -5.74 13.24
C GLY A 293 8.29 -6.11 13.12
N HIS A 294 7.82 -6.44 11.92
CA HIS A 294 6.40 -6.68 11.65
C HIS A 294 6.01 -8.13 11.79
#